data_7dd54b2b6b5968e27c5c6df79eb1054a
#
_entry.id   7dd54b2b6b5968e27c5c6df79eb1054a
#
_cell.length_a   1.000
_cell.length_b   1.000
_cell.length_c   1.000
_cell.angle_alpha   90.00
_cell.angle_beta   90.00
_cell.angle_gamma   90.00
#
_symmetry.space_group_name_H-M   'P 1'
#
loop_
_entity.id
_entity.type
_entity.pdbx_description
1 polymer ?
#
loop_
_entity_poly.entity_id
_entity_poly.type
_entity_poly.pdbx_seq_one_letter_code
_entity_poly.pdbx_strand_id
1 'polypeptide(L)'
;MPKILIVTGDAAESLEVMYPYQRLLEEGYEVDIAAPSVKKLQFVVHDFTDGFDTYTEKPGYTWPADVAFADVDPGDYVALVIPGGRAPEYIRNDPDVQRIVRHFMGADQPVAQLCHAPQVLAAAGTLTGRRTAAYPALAPDVAAAGAEFVDGAAVVDGQMVSARAWPDHPAWMREFIQILRSKAPA
;
A
#
# COMPACT_ATOMS: atom_id res chain seq x y z
N MET A 1 9.49 -20.08 0.64
CA MET A 1 8.12 -19.57 0.63
C MET A 1 8.09 -18.34 -0.26
N PRO A 2 7.01 -18.08 -0.99
CA PRO A 2 6.92 -16.87 -1.79
C PRO A 2 6.91 -15.63 -0.87
N LYS A 3 7.56 -14.55 -1.35
CA LYS A 3 7.72 -13.30 -0.59
C LYS A 3 6.80 -12.21 -1.09
N ILE A 4 6.28 -11.41 -0.17
CA ILE A 4 5.50 -10.21 -0.47
C ILE A 4 6.25 -8.98 0.06
N LEU A 5 6.31 -7.93 -0.74
CA LEU A 5 6.95 -6.69 -0.38
C LEU A 5 5.92 -5.68 0.15
N ILE A 6 6.18 -5.09 1.30
CA ILE A 6 5.47 -3.89 1.78
C ILE A 6 6.38 -2.68 1.59
N VAL A 7 5.97 -1.72 0.78
CA VAL A 7 6.72 -0.47 0.56
C VAL A 7 6.13 0.64 1.41
N THR A 8 6.90 1.17 2.35
CA THR A 8 6.44 2.17 3.30
C THR A 8 7.59 3.04 3.84
N GLY A 9 7.35 3.77 4.94
CA GLY A 9 8.34 4.62 5.60
C GLY A 9 7.83 5.15 6.94
N ASP A 10 8.54 6.12 7.50
CA ASP A 10 8.07 6.83 8.69
C ASP A 10 6.71 7.50 8.42
N ALA A 11 5.92 7.65 9.45
CA ALA A 11 4.57 8.20 9.42
C ALA A 11 3.56 7.38 8.57
N ALA A 12 3.85 6.10 8.30
CA ALA A 12 2.82 5.18 7.84
C ALA A 12 1.76 4.95 8.93
N GLU A 13 0.52 4.73 8.54
CA GLU A 13 -0.54 4.37 9.50
C GLU A 13 -0.29 2.96 10.05
N SER A 14 -0.28 2.83 11.38
CA SER A 14 0.12 1.59 12.08
C SER A 14 -0.68 0.37 11.66
N LEU A 15 -2.01 0.47 11.61
CA LEU A 15 -2.87 -0.65 11.24
C LEU A 15 -2.71 -1.01 9.76
N GLU A 16 -2.49 -0.01 8.91
CA GLU A 16 -2.34 -0.22 7.46
C GLU A 16 -1.05 -0.96 7.09
N VAL A 17 -0.05 -0.94 7.98
CA VAL A 17 1.15 -1.77 7.85
C VAL A 17 0.97 -3.11 8.56
N MET A 18 0.57 -3.09 9.84
CA MET A 18 0.62 -4.27 10.71
C MET A 18 -0.47 -5.30 10.37
N TYR A 19 -1.65 -4.87 9.96
CA TYR A 19 -2.71 -5.80 9.61
C TYR A 19 -2.34 -6.65 8.37
N PRO A 20 -1.99 -6.04 7.21
CA PRO A 20 -1.57 -6.86 6.07
C PRO A 20 -0.30 -7.67 6.37
N TYR A 21 0.67 -7.12 7.09
CA TYR A 21 1.88 -7.85 7.48
C TYR A 21 1.55 -9.17 8.20
N GLN A 22 0.78 -9.10 9.29
CA GLN A 22 0.41 -10.28 10.07
C GLN A 22 -0.52 -11.21 9.28
N ARG A 23 -1.48 -10.67 8.55
CA ARG A 23 -2.44 -11.44 7.77
C ARG A 23 -1.76 -12.26 6.66
N LEU A 24 -0.74 -11.70 6.02
CA LEU A 24 0.04 -12.39 5.00
C LEU A 24 0.93 -13.49 5.58
N LEU A 25 1.50 -13.27 6.77
CA LEU A 25 2.22 -14.33 7.50
C LEU A 25 1.28 -15.51 7.84
N GLU A 26 0.04 -15.25 8.27
CA GLU A 26 -0.98 -16.29 8.51
C GLU A 26 -1.31 -17.10 7.25
N GLU A 27 -1.26 -16.47 6.05
CA GLU A 27 -1.47 -17.18 4.77
C GLU A 27 -0.24 -17.97 4.31
N GLY A 28 0.89 -17.90 5.02
CA GLY A 28 2.10 -18.67 4.71
C GLY A 28 3.11 -17.94 3.82
N TYR A 29 2.96 -16.64 3.61
CA TYR A 29 3.97 -15.84 2.88
C TYR A 29 5.10 -15.38 3.80
N GLU A 30 6.29 -15.18 3.23
CA GLU A 30 7.29 -14.30 3.84
C GLU A 30 6.96 -12.86 3.47
N VAL A 31 7.24 -11.93 4.38
CA VAL A 31 6.91 -10.50 4.19
C VAL A 31 8.10 -9.65 4.58
N ASP A 32 8.62 -8.88 3.63
CA ASP A 32 9.66 -7.89 3.88
C ASP A 32 9.06 -6.47 3.83
N ILE A 33 9.49 -5.61 4.76
CA ILE A 33 9.16 -4.19 4.78
C ILE A 33 10.33 -3.41 4.20
N ALA A 34 10.11 -2.78 3.05
CA ALA A 34 11.04 -1.88 2.42
C ALA A 34 10.78 -0.42 2.81
N ALA A 35 11.85 0.32 3.06
CA ALA A 35 11.82 1.73 3.44
C ALA A 35 13.01 2.50 2.81
N PRO A 36 13.09 3.84 2.95
CA PRO A 36 14.23 4.59 2.42
C PRO A 36 15.60 4.10 2.91
N SER A 37 15.64 3.51 4.10
CA SER A 37 16.83 2.87 4.68
C SER A 37 16.43 1.81 5.68
N VAL A 38 17.32 0.86 5.94
CA VAL A 38 17.13 -0.15 6.99
C VAL A 38 17.29 0.55 8.35
N LYS A 39 16.17 0.76 9.00
CA LYS A 39 16.09 1.42 10.31
C LYS A 39 14.82 1.01 11.05
N LYS A 40 14.68 1.45 12.30
CA LYS A 40 13.44 1.38 13.05
C LYS A 40 12.50 2.49 12.60
N LEU A 41 11.40 2.14 11.93
CA LEU A 41 10.38 3.07 11.46
C LEU A 41 9.51 3.56 12.60
N GLN A 42 9.05 4.80 12.51
CA GLN A 42 8.07 5.42 13.41
C GLN A 42 6.73 5.52 12.69
N PHE A 43 5.76 4.68 13.06
CA PHE A 43 4.41 4.75 12.53
C PHE A 43 3.56 5.76 13.30
N VAL A 44 2.41 6.09 12.73
CA VAL A 44 1.41 6.96 13.34
C VAL A 44 0.08 6.23 13.48
N VAL A 45 -0.81 6.77 14.33
CA VAL A 45 -2.21 6.37 14.40
C VAL A 45 -3.03 7.51 13.83
N HIS A 46 -3.76 7.26 12.75
CA HIS A 46 -4.79 8.13 12.23
C HIS A 46 -6.14 7.67 12.74
N ASP A 47 -6.89 8.60 13.33
CA ASP A 47 -8.18 8.32 13.92
C ASP A 47 -9.22 9.32 13.44
N PHE A 48 -10.49 8.89 13.38
CA PHE A 48 -11.63 9.71 12.98
C PHE A 48 -12.38 10.13 14.23
N THR A 49 -12.23 11.39 14.61
CA THR A 49 -12.81 11.95 15.84
C THR A 49 -14.03 12.81 15.49
N ASP A 50 -15.15 12.54 16.12
CA ASP A 50 -16.38 13.31 15.92
C ASP A 50 -16.16 14.81 16.16
N GLY A 51 -16.65 15.62 15.22
CA GLY A 51 -16.49 17.07 15.26
C GLY A 51 -15.15 17.60 14.79
N PHE A 52 -14.27 16.73 14.28
CA PHE A 52 -13.03 17.11 13.62
C PHE A 52 -13.20 17.04 12.09
N ASP A 53 -12.76 18.06 11.37
CA ASP A 53 -12.97 18.14 9.90
C ASP A 53 -12.04 17.20 9.10
N THR A 54 -11.04 16.61 9.76
CA THR A 54 -10.11 15.66 9.18
C THR A 54 -9.70 14.62 10.22
N TYR A 55 -8.86 13.65 9.83
CA TYR A 55 -8.30 12.68 10.78
C TYR A 55 -7.30 13.33 11.75
N THR A 56 -7.22 12.79 12.95
CA THR A 56 -6.19 13.12 13.95
C THR A 56 -4.95 12.25 13.75
N GLU A 57 -3.79 12.69 14.26
CA GLU A 57 -2.56 11.92 14.20
C GLU A 57 -1.91 11.83 15.59
N LYS A 58 -1.50 10.63 15.96
CA LYS A 58 -0.75 10.32 17.19
C LYS A 58 0.44 9.44 16.84
N PRO A 59 1.52 9.40 17.66
CA PRO A 59 2.56 8.38 17.56
C PRO A 59 1.96 6.97 17.64
N GLY A 60 2.37 6.12 16.72
CA GLY A 60 1.99 4.70 16.67
C GLY A 60 3.12 3.79 17.11
N TYR A 61 3.10 2.54 16.62
CA TYR A 61 4.16 1.57 16.87
C TYR A 61 5.45 1.94 16.15
N THR A 62 6.54 1.36 16.60
CA THR A 62 7.80 1.34 15.88
C THR A 62 8.05 -0.06 15.33
N TRP A 63 8.58 -0.15 14.11
CA TRP A 63 8.84 -1.45 13.48
C TRP A 63 10.11 -1.41 12.63
N PRO A 64 10.94 -2.47 12.61
CA PRO A 64 12.12 -2.50 11.77
C PRO A 64 11.75 -2.57 10.27
N ALA A 65 12.49 -1.86 9.44
CA ALA A 65 12.54 -2.11 8.00
C ALA A 65 13.55 -3.21 7.72
N ASP A 66 13.20 -4.13 6.80
CA ASP A 66 14.02 -5.28 6.47
C ASP A 66 15.03 -4.97 5.35
N VAL A 67 14.63 -4.08 4.40
CA VAL A 67 15.43 -3.77 3.22
C VAL A 67 15.30 -2.28 2.84
N ALA A 68 16.36 -1.68 2.31
CA ALA A 68 16.28 -0.33 1.73
C ALA A 68 15.70 -0.40 0.30
N PHE A 69 14.98 0.64 -0.13
CA PHE A 69 14.38 0.69 -1.48
C PHE A 69 15.40 0.44 -2.59
N ALA A 70 16.62 0.98 -2.44
CA ALA A 70 17.69 0.83 -3.41
C ALA A 70 18.19 -0.61 -3.56
N ASP A 71 18.03 -1.44 -2.52
CA ASP A 71 18.50 -2.82 -2.46
C ASP A 71 17.41 -3.84 -2.86
N VAL A 72 16.17 -3.38 -3.11
CA VAL A 72 15.07 -4.25 -3.54
C VAL A 72 15.27 -4.72 -4.98
N ASP A 73 15.35 -6.04 -5.20
CA ASP A 73 15.04 -6.63 -6.50
C ASP A 73 13.55 -7.02 -6.52
N PRO A 74 12.70 -6.32 -7.31
CA PRO A 74 11.26 -6.63 -7.34
C PRO A 74 10.95 -8.03 -7.85
N GLY A 75 11.89 -8.66 -8.61
CA GLY A 75 11.74 -10.02 -9.11
C GLY A 75 11.77 -11.11 -8.02
N ASP A 76 12.26 -10.78 -6.82
CA ASP A 76 12.27 -11.69 -5.68
C ASP A 76 10.90 -11.80 -4.99
N TYR A 77 9.93 -10.95 -5.36
CA TYR A 77 8.63 -10.84 -4.71
C TYR A 77 7.48 -11.16 -5.67
N VAL A 78 6.47 -11.82 -5.14
CA VAL A 78 5.28 -12.23 -5.92
C VAL A 78 4.14 -11.21 -5.87
N ALA A 79 4.19 -10.27 -4.95
CA ALA A 79 3.16 -9.24 -4.77
C ALA A 79 3.69 -8.01 -4.04
N LEU A 80 2.97 -6.90 -4.18
CA LEU A 80 3.28 -5.61 -3.56
C LEU A 80 2.13 -5.13 -2.68
N VAL A 81 2.45 -4.60 -1.50
CA VAL A 81 1.50 -3.87 -0.64
C VAL A 81 2.02 -2.46 -0.41
N ILE A 82 1.16 -1.46 -0.56
CA ILE A 82 1.49 -0.06 -0.29
C ILE A 82 0.49 0.49 0.73
N PRO A 83 0.88 0.58 2.00
CA PRO A 83 0.09 1.24 3.04
C PRO A 83 0.02 2.75 2.86
N GLY A 84 -0.92 3.37 3.58
CA GLY A 84 -1.07 4.81 3.61
C GLY A 84 -0.39 5.48 4.82
N GLY A 85 -1.14 6.31 5.52
CA GLY A 85 -0.60 7.31 6.41
C GLY A 85 0.00 8.46 5.61
N ARG A 86 1.02 9.14 6.15
CA ARG A 86 1.77 10.20 5.44
C ARG A 86 3.01 9.71 4.69
N ALA A 87 3.39 8.44 4.86
CA ALA A 87 4.54 7.87 4.15
C ALA A 87 4.45 8.05 2.62
N PRO A 88 3.31 7.80 1.96
CA PRO A 88 3.17 8.00 0.52
C PRO A 88 3.51 9.40 0.03
N GLU A 89 3.31 10.43 0.84
CA GLU A 89 3.54 11.83 0.45
C GLU A 89 5.01 12.11 0.06
N TYR A 90 5.95 11.44 0.72
CA TYR A 90 7.38 11.67 0.46
C TYR A 90 8.04 10.51 -0.28
N ILE A 91 7.68 9.24 0.00
CA ILE A 91 8.30 8.11 -0.69
C ILE A 91 7.96 8.07 -2.18
N ARG A 92 6.84 8.68 -2.61
CA ARG A 92 6.46 8.78 -4.02
C ARG A 92 7.50 9.45 -4.90
N ASN A 93 8.38 10.27 -4.31
CA ASN A 93 9.44 10.98 -5.03
C ASN A 93 10.72 10.15 -5.17
N ASP A 94 10.81 9.01 -4.49
CA ASP A 94 11.96 8.12 -4.56
C ASP A 94 11.95 7.33 -5.88
N PRO A 95 13.02 7.40 -6.70
CA PRO A 95 13.08 6.71 -7.99
C PRO A 95 13.04 5.18 -7.85
N ASP A 96 13.55 4.62 -6.75
CA ASP A 96 13.49 3.19 -6.52
C ASP A 96 12.09 2.71 -6.18
N VAL A 97 11.31 3.49 -5.42
CA VAL A 97 9.89 3.23 -5.18
C VAL A 97 9.13 3.21 -6.52
N GLN A 98 9.37 4.21 -7.38
CA GLN A 98 8.72 4.27 -8.69
C GLN A 98 9.13 3.07 -9.57
N ARG A 99 10.38 2.64 -9.52
CA ARG A 99 10.89 1.44 -10.21
C ARG A 99 10.18 0.19 -9.73
N ILE A 100 10.07 0.01 -8.41
CA ILE A 100 9.36 -1.12 -7.79
C ILE A 100 7.91 -1.15 -8.25
N VAL A 101 7.18 -0.06 -8.12
CA VAL A 101 5.77 0.03 -8.51
C VAL A 101 5.56 -0.27 -9.99
N ARG A 102 6.40 0.31 -10.86
CA ARG A 102 6.32 0.04 -12.32
C ARG A 102 6.54 -1.43 -12.65
N HIS A 103 7.41 -2.12 -11.92
CA HIS A 103 7.62 -3.55 -12.12
C HIS A 103 6.32 -4.34 -11.89
N PHE A 104 5.70 -4.21 -10.71
CA PHE A 104 4.51 -4.97 -10.36
C PHE A 104 3.31 -4.61 -11.25
N MET A 105 3.07 -3.32 -11.47
CA MET A 105 1.96 -2.86 -12.30
C MET A 105 2.14 -3.20 -13.77
N GLY A 106 3.38 -3.12 -14.28
CA GLY A 106 3.70 -3.45 -15.67
C GLY A 106 3.66 -4.94 -15.99
N ALA A 107 3.95 -5.78 -15.00
CA ALA A 107 3.88 -7.24 -15.12
C ALA A 107 2.50 -7.82 -14.75
N ASP A 108 1.53 -6.97 -14.44
CA ASP A 108 0.19 -7.35 -13.96
C ASP A 108 0.24 -8.32 -12.76
N GLN A 109 1.18 -8.06 -11.84
CA GLN A 109 1.32 -8.81 -10.60
C GLN A 109 0.36 -8.28 -9.52
N PRO A 110 0.03 -9.09 -8.49
CA PRO A 110 -0.86 -8.67 -7.42
C PRO A 110 -0.34 -7.43 -6.66
N VAL A 111 -1.18 -6.39 -6.58
CA VAL A 111 -0.88 -5.15 -5.85
C VAL A 111 -2.05 -4.81 -4.93
N ALA A 112 -1.78 -4.63 -3.64
CA ALA A 112 -2.74 -4.10 -2.69
C ALA A 112 -2.30 -2.70 -2.22
N GLN A 113 -3.21 -1.73 -2.28
CA GLN A 113 -2.91 -0.35 -1.88
C GLN A 113 -4.13 0.29 -1.21
N LEU A 114 -3.91 1.25 -0.32
CA LEU A 114 -5.02 1.95 0.33
C LEU A 114 -4.64 3.35 0.79
N CYS A 115 -5.67 4.10 1.19
CA CYS A 115 -5.55 5.40 1.85
C CYS A 115 -4.82 6.41 0.94
N HIS A 116 -3.61 6.84 1.30
CA HIS A 116 -2.79 7.78 0.51
C HIS A 116 -1.85 7.09 -0.50
N ALA A 117 -1.82 5.77 -0.53
CA ALA A 117 -0.96 5.01 -1.46
C ALA A 117 -1.15 5.36 -2.95
N PRO A 118 -2.36 5.75 -3.45
CA PRO A 118 -2.50 6.18 -4.84
C PRO A 118 -1.56 7.30 -5.26
N GLN A 119 -1.05 8.11 -4.33
CA GLN A 119 -0.03 9.13 -4.63
C GLN A 119 1.27 8.50 -5.16
N VAL A 120 1.64 7.32 -4.64
CA VAL A 120 2.83 6.58 -5.09
C VAL A 120 2.62 6.01 -6.50
N LEU A 121 1.46 5.41 -6.76
CA LEU A 121 1.11 4.87 -8.06
C LEU A 121 0.99 5.98 -9.12
N ALA A 122 0.43 7.15 -8.74
CA ALA A 122 0.35 8.32 -9.60
C ALA A 122 1.73 8.84 -10.00
N ALA A 123 2.65 8.98 -9.04
CA ALA A 123 4.03 9.40 -9.29
C ALA A 123 4.80 8.40 -10.16
N ALA A 124 4.51 7.10 -10.04
CA ALA A 124 5.05 6.06 -10.92
C ALA A 124 4.41 6.05 -12.33
N GLY A 125 3.33 6.80 -12.55
CA GLY A 125 2.63 6.87 -13.85
C GLY A 125 1.80 5.61 -14.16
N THR A 126 1.33 4.89 -13.13
CA THR A 126 0.68 3.57 -13.30
C THR A 126 -0.83 3.57 -13.07
N LEU A 127 -1.44 4.74 -12.79
CA LEU A 127 -2.87 4.86 -12.51
C LEU A 127 -3.74 5.16 -13.73
N THR A 128 -3.19 5.65 -14.85
CA THR A 128 -3.97 6.04 -16.02
C THR A 128 -4.86 4.89 -16.51
N GLY A 129 -6.16 5.16 -16.63
CA GLY A 129 -7.18 4.20 -17.08
C GLY A 129 -7.58 3.14 -16.04
N ARG A 130 -7.08 3.23 -14.82
CA ARG A 130 -7.42 2.32 -13.72
C ARG A 130 -8.63 2.80 -12.93
N ARG A 131 -9.25 1.88 -12.22
CA ARG A 131 -10.28 2.16 -11.21
C ARG A 131 -9.67 1.94 -9.83
N THR A 132 -9.82 2.91 -8.93
CA THR A 132 -9.18 2.81 -7.60
C THR A 132 -9.99 3.50 -6.51
N ALA A 133 -10.03 2.90 -5.34
CA ALA A 133 -10.36 3.60 -4.11
C ALA A 133 -9.12 4.33 -3.57
N ALA A 134 -9.36 5.34 -2.76
CA ALA A 134 -8.36 6.10 -2.03
C ALA A 134 -9.00 6.69 -0.78
N TYR A 135 -8.20 7.28 0.11
CA TYR A 135 -8.75 8.20 1.10
C TYR A 135 -9.59 9.27 0.38
N PRO A 136 -10.84 9.53 0.80
CA PRO A 136 -11.79 10.31 -0.02
C PRO A 136 -11.28 11.69 -0.44
N ALA A 137 -10.46 12.35 0.39
CA ALA A 137 -9.88 13.64 0.05
C ALA A 137 -8.94 13.60 -1.17
N LEU A 138 -8.46 12.42 -1.57
CA LEU A 138 -7.59 12.23 -2.74
C LEU A 138 -8.36 12.00 -4.06
N ALA A 139 -9.69 12.08 -4.06
CA ALA A 139 -10.47 11.91 -5.28
C ALA A 139 -9.99 12.82 -6.43
N PRO A 140 -9.68 14.14 -6.20
CA PRO A 140 -9.11 14.99 -7.25
C PRO A 140 -7.73 14.55 -7.74
N ASP A 141 -6.88 14.02 -6.85
CA ASP A 141 -5.54 13.53 -7.21
C ASP A 141 -5.64 12.28 -8.10
N VAL A 142 -6.54 11.37 -7.76
CA VAL A 142 -6.82 10.16 -8.54
C VAL A 142 -7.31 10.55 -9.94
N ALA A 143 -8.24 11.49 -10.05
CA ALA A 143 -8.74 11.98 -11.32
C ALA A 143 -7.63 12.67 -12.14
N ALA A 144 -6.79 13.48 -11.50
CA ALA A 144 -5.66 14.14 -12.16
C ALA A 144 -4.61 13.14 -12.68
N ALA A 145 -4.47 11.98 -12.05
CA ALA A 145 -3.63 10.88 -12.51
C ALA A 145 -4.26 10.06 -13.67
N GLY A 146 -5.45 10.42 -14.13
CA GLY A 146 -6.16 9.75 -15.22
C GLY A 146 -6.86 8.45 -14.79
N ALA A 147 -7.16 8.29 -13.49
CA ALA A 147 -7.89 7.16 -12.96
C ALA A 147 -9.34 7.52 -12.58
N GLU A 148 -10.19 6.51 -12.50
CA GLU A 148 -11.54 6.62 -11.97
C GLU A 148 -11.50 6.41 -10.44
N PHE A 149 -11.87 7.44 -9.67
CA PHE A 149 -12.08 7.28 -8.23
C PHE A 149 -13.38 6.53 -7.95
N VAL A 150 -13.29 5.46 -7.18
CA VAL A 150 -14.44 4.65 -6.75
C VAL A 150 -14.50 4.67 -5.22
N ASP A 151 -15.59 5.20 -4.66
CA ASP A 151 -15.83 5.16 -3.23
C ASP A 151 -16.31 3.77 -2.81
N GLY A 152 -15.36 2.93 -2.41
CA GLY A 152 -15.63 1.54 -2.05
C GLY A 152 -14.64 0.98 -1.04
N ALA A 153 -15.13 0.06 -0.19
CA ALA A 153 -14.32 -0.58 0.85
C ALA A 153 -13.27 -1.57 0.28
N ALA A 154 -13.54 -2.11 -0.91
CA ALA A 154 -12.58 -2.87 -1.69
C ALA A 154 -12.92 -2.70 -3.17
N VAL A 155 -11.99 -2.16 -3.94
CA VAL A 155 -12.12 -1.98 -5.38
C VAL A 155 -11.08 -2.85 -6.07
N VAL A 156 -11.55 -3.81 -6.84
CA VAL A 156 -10.70 -4.71 -7.63
C VAL A 156 -10.64 -4.20 -9.06
N ASP A 157 -9.43 -4.04 -9.58
CA ASP A 157 -9.15 -3.70 -10.97
C ASP A 157 -8.00 -4.56 -11.48
N GLY A 158 -8.34 -5.64 -12.18
CA GLY A 158 -7.37 -6.68 -12.56
C GLY A 158 -6.73 -7.34 -11.33
N GLN A 159 -5.43 -7.19 -11.19
CA GLN A 159 -4.65 -7.71 -10.06
C GLN A 159 -4.46 -6.68 -8.93
N MET A 160 -4.95 -5.46 -9.11
CA MET A 160 -4.88 -4.42 -8.09
C MET A 160 -6.15 -4.40 -7.23
N VAL A 161 -5.96 -4.38 -5.90
CA VAL A 161 -7.02 -4.17 -4.92
C VAL A 161 -6.75 -2.89 -4.15
N SER A 162 -7.74 -2.02 -4.09
CA SER A 162 -7.64 -0.74 -3.38
C SER A 162 -8.73 -0.54 -2.35
N ALA A 163 -8.46 0.26 -1.32
CA ALA A 163 -9.40 0.62 -0.26
C ALA A 163 -9.23 2.08 0.18
N ARG A 164 -10.17 2.57 0.98
CA ARG A 164 -10.16 3.99 1.41
C ARG A 164 -9.23 4.25 2.59
N ALA A 165 -9.27 3.39 3.60
CA ALA A 165 -8.48 3.53 4.83
C ALA A 165 -8.60 2.25 5.69
N TRP A 166 -7.97 2.24 6.86
CA TRP A 166 -7.93 1.11 7.78
C TRP A 166 -9.30 0.50 8.17
N PRO A 167 -10.44 1.21 8.22
CA PRO A 167 -11.73 0.57 8.49
C PRO A 167 -12.15 -0.46 7.42
N ASP A 168 -11.60 -0.35 6.22
CA ASP A 168 -11.92 -1.22 5.09
C ASP A 168 -11.03 -2.49 5.02
N HIS A 169 -10.07 -2.65 5.91
CA HIS A 169 -9.11 -3.76 5.91
C HIS A 169 -9.72 -5.14 5.70
N PRO A 170 -10.84 -5.52 6.37
CA PRO A 170 -11.39 -6.85 6.20
C PRO A 170 -11.88 -7.14 4.77
N ALA A 171 -12.49 -6.16 4.12
CA ALA A 171 -12.93 -6.29 2.73
C ALA A 171 -11.74 -6.28 1.77
N TRP A 172 -10.81 -5.33 1.94
CA TRP A 172 -9.61 -5.17 1.13
C TRP A 172 -8.72 -6.42 1.13
N MET A 173 -8.36 -6.92 2.31
CA MET A 173 -7.49 -8.11 2.41
C MET A 173 -8.19 -9.39 1.97
N ARG A 174 -9.51 -9.50 2.11
CA ARG A 174 -10.26 -10.66 1.58
C ARG A 174 -10.08 -10.78 0.08
N GLU A 175 -10.25 -9.69 -0.66
CA GLU A 175 -10.08 -9.69 -2.12
C GLU A 175 -8.62 -9.92 -2.51
N PHE A 176 -7.67 -9.28 -1.82
CA PHE A 176 -6.26 -9.47 -2.09
C PHE A 176 -5.81 -10.93 -1.89
N ILE A 177 -6.22 -11.57 -0.79
CA ILE A 177 -5.91 -12.98 -0.53
C ILE A 177 -6.51 -13.91 -1.61
N GLN A 178 -7.70 -13.60 -2.13
CA GLN A 178 -8.27 -14.40 -3.24
C GLN A 178 -7.40 -14.31 -4.49
N ILE A 179 -6.92 -13.11 -4.83
CA ILE A 179 -5.99 -12.91 -5.95
C ILE A 179 -4.68 -13.66 -5.71
N LEU A 180 -4.08 -13.52 -4.53
CA LEU A 180 -2.84 -14.24 -4.18
C LEU A 180 -2.99 -15.75 -4.30
N ARG A 181 -4.05 -16.33 -3.76
CA ARG A 181 -4.31 -17.78 -3.86
C ARG A 181 -4.45 -18.28 -5.30
N SER A 182 -4.92 -17.41 -6.19
CA SER A 182 -5.07 -17.73 -7.62
C SER A 182 -3.78 -17.53 -8.42
N LYS A 183 -2.97 -16.53 -8.10
CA LYS A 183 -1.84 -16.08 -8.92
C LYS A 183 -0.46 -16.42 -8.36
N ALA A 184 -0.36 -16.46 -7.05
CA ALA A 184 0.91 -16.63 -6.33
C ALA A 184 0.68 -17.41 -5.01
N PRO A 185 0.19 -18.65 -5.05
CA PRO A 185 -0.12 -19.42 -3.85
C PRO A 185 1.11 -19.62 -2.96
N ALA A 186 0.91 -19.57 -1.62
CA ALA A 186 1.93 -19.79 -0.60
C ALA A 186 2.37 -21.26 -0.52
#